data_116570df70a5ff3bf4fdc66583189bd2
#
_entry.id   116570df70a5ff3bf4fdc66583189bd2
#
_cell.length_a   1.000
_cell.length_b   1.000
_cell.length_c   1.000
_cell.angle_alpha   90.00
_cell.angle_beta   90.00
_cell.angle_gamma   90.00
#
_symmetry.space_group_name_H-M   'P 1'
#
loop_
_entity.id
_entity.type
_entity.pdbx_description
1 polymer ?
#
loop_
_entity_poly.entity_id
_entity_poly.type
_entity_poly.pdbx_seq_one_letter_code
_entity_poly.pdbx_strand_id
1 'polypeptide(L)'
;MNQYTYHTTVLNADGDFRRMIKPSALFRYVEQAAADHARAYGMDDAFFKAHHTAFLVGKQAAQITRMPLRAEKLTFVTACEPCKKGSMKRLTRILDEAGKECALIDSRWIMVDTDRECLSLIHI
;
A
#
# COMPACT_ATOMS: atom_id res chain seq x y z
N MET A 1 -4.31 8.34 14.37
CA MET A 1 -4.03 9.32 13.41
C MET A 1 -3.80 8.65 12.08
N ASN A 2 -2.87 8.92 11.28
CA ASN A 2 -2.75 8.45 9.90
C ASN A 2 -2.44 6.95 9.78
N GLN A 3 -3.26 6.16 10.45
CA GLN A 3 -3.11 4.71 10.48
C GLN A 3 -4.41 4.05 10.08
N TYR A 4 -4.31 2.99 9.31
CA TYR A 4 -5.47 2.24 8.82
C TYR A 4 -5.16 0.75 8.89
N THR A 5 -6.17 -0.04 9.24
CA THR A 5 -6.04 -1.49 9.34
C THR A 5 -6.88 -2.16 8.26
N TYR A 6 -6.25 -3.04 7.49
CA TYR A 6 -6.87 -3.79 6.40
C TYR A 6 -6.70 -5.28 6.68
N HIS A 7 -7.80 -6.03 6.65
CA HIS A 7 -7.80 -7.46 6.87
C HIS A 7 -8.08 -8.19 5.57
N THR A 8 -7.33 -9.24 5.31
CA THR A 8 -7.56 -10.08 4.14
C THR A 8 -7.08 -11.50 4.40
N THR A 9 -7.50 -12.41 3.55
CA THR A 9 -7.00 -13.78 3.51
C THR A 9 -6.25 -13.97 2.20
N VAL A 10 -5.10 -14.63 2.25
CA VAL A 10 -4.32 -14.88 1.03
C VAL A 10 -5.15 -15.79 0.12
N LEU A 11 -5.53 -15.27 -1.05
CA LEU A 11 -6.34 -16.01 -2.02
C LEU A 11 -5.54 -17.16 -2.60
N ASN A 12 -6.24 -18.25 -2.96
CA ASN A 12 -5.61 -19.41 -3.55
C ASN A 12 -4.82 -19.06 -4.82
N ALA A 13 -5.37 -18.19 -5.66
CA ALA A 13 -4.71 -17.74 -6.89
C ALA A 13 -3.45 -16.89 -6.65
N ASP A 14 -3.29 -16.36 -5.45
CA ASP A 14 -2.15 -15.51 -5.09
C ASP A 14 -1.01 -16.29 -4.43
N GLY A 15 -1.16 -17.59 -4.28
CA GLY A 15 -0.10 -18.47 -3.82
C GLY A 15 0.61 -19.16 -4.98
N ASP A 16 1.91 -19.45 -4.80
CA ASP A 16 2.68 -20.21 -5.77
C ASP A 16 2.57 -21.73 -5.51
N PHE A 17 3.34 -22.54 -6.23
CA PHE A 17 3.29 -23.98 -6.09
C PHE A 17 3.77 -24.48 -4.70
N ARG A 18 4.48 -23.62 -3.95
CA ARG A 18 4.89 -23.90 -2.58
C ARG A 18 3.89 -23.41 -1.55
N ARG A 19 2.74 -22.92 -2.01
CA ARG A 19 1.68 -22.32 -1.19
C ARG A 19 2.09 -21.00 -0.53
N MET A 20 3.20 -20.42 -0.95
CA MET A 20 3.64 -19.11 -0.48
C MET A 20 2.99 -18.02 -1.33
N ILE A 21 2.69 -16.88 -0.71
CA ILE A 21 2.16 -15.74 -1.45
C ILE A 21 3.18 -15.31 -2.51
N LYS A 22 2.69 -14.99 -3.70
CA LYS A 22 3.54 -14.41 -4.74
C LYS A 22 3.95 -13.00 -4.32
N PRO A 23 5.21 -12.58 -4.52
CA PRO A 23 5.62 -11.20 -4.19
C PRO A 23 4.72 -10.13 -4.82
N SER A 24 4.32 -10.34 -6.08
CA SER A 24 3.41 -9.41 -6.76
C SER A 24 2.06 -9.29 -6.04
N ALA A 25 1.54 -10.39 -5.50
CA ALA A 25 0.29 -10.38 -4.75
C ALA A 25 0.46 -9.64 -3.43
N LEU A 26 1.58 -9.84 -2.75
CA LEU A 26 1.86 -9.14 -1.50
C LEU A 26 1.81 -7.63 -1.71
N PHE A 27 2.48 -7.13 -2.75
CA PHE A 27 2.48 -5.71 -3.07
C PHE A 27 1.10 -5.21 -3.51
N ARG A 28 0.28 -6.03 -4.19
CA ARG A 28 -1.09 -5.65 -4.53
C ARG A 28 -1.94 -5.46 -3.27
N TYR A 29 -1.79 -6.32 -2.27
CA TYR A 29 -2.49 -6.15 -1.00
C TYR A 29 -2.03 -4.89 -0.27
N VAL A 30 -0.75 -4.57 -0.31
CA VAL A 30 -0.21 -3.34 0.27
C VAL A 30 -0.83 -2.11 -0.41
N GLU A 31 -0.94 -2.13 -1.75
CA GLU A 31 -1.59 -1.05 -2.49
C GLU A 31 -3.07 -0.93 -2.15
N GLN A 32 -3.76 -2.05 -1.99
CA GLN A 32 -5.17 -2.03 -1.61
C GLN A 32 -5.36 -1.39 -0.24
N ALA A 33 -4.52 -1.73 0.73
CA ALA A 33 -4.55 -1.12 2.05
C ALA A 33 -4.33 0.39 1.97
N ALA A 34 -3.41 0.83 1.14
CA ALA A 34 -3.14 2.25 0.93
C ALA A 34 -4.33 2.97 0.29
N ALA A 35 -4.96 2.35 -0.70
CA ALA A 35 -6.13 2.91 -1.38
C ALA A 35 -7.32 3.03 -0.43
N ASP A 36 -7.56 1.99 0.38
CA ASP A 36 -8.65 2.01 1.36
C ASP A 36 -8.42 3.07 2.43
N HIS A 37 -7.17 3.23 2.86
CA HIS A 37 -6.79 4.27 3.81
C HIS A 37 -7.08 5.65 3.24
N ALA A 38 -6.68 5.91 2.00
CA ALA A 38 -6.93 7.18 1.34
C ALA A 38 -8.44 7.45 1.22
N ARG A 39 -9.23 6.45 0.81
CA ARG A 39 -10.68 6.60 0.70
C ARG A 39 -11.32 6.89 2.06
N ALA A 40 -10.85 6.29 3.12
CA ALA A 40 -11.37 6.51 4.47
C ALA A 40 -11.21 7.97 4.90
N TYR A 41 -10.25 8.68 4.32
CA TYR A 41 -10.01 10.10 4.58
C TYR A 41 -10.46 11.01 3.44
N GLY A 42 -11.34 10.51 2.57
CA GLY A 42 -11.94 11.31 1.51
C GLY A 42 -11.12 11.43 0.24
N MET A 43 -9.98 10.78 0.16
CA MET A 43 -9.13 10.81 -1.02
C MET A 43 -9.44 9.62 -1.93
N ASP A 44 -10.61 9.69 -2.55
CA ASP A 44 -11.10 8.68 -3.48
C ASP A 44 -10.85 9.11 -4.93
N ASP A 45 -11.35 8.33 -5.89
CA ASP A 45 -11.16 8.63 -7.31
C ASP A 45 -11.77 9.98 -7.70
N ALA A 46 -12.91 10.34 -7.11
CA ALA A 46 -13.55 11.63 -7.38
C ALA A 46 -12.69 12.80 -6.89
N PHE A 47 -12.07 12.64 -5.72
CA PHE A 47 -11.14 13.64 -5.18
C PHE A 47 -9.95 13.85 -6.12
N PHE A 48 -9.31 12.77 -6.54
CA PHE A 48 -8.13 12.87 -7.42
C PHE A 48 -8.49 13.46 -8.77
N LYS A 49 -9.65 13.10 -9.32
CA LYS A 49 -10.12 13.66 -10.58
C LYS A 49 -10.39 15.15 -10.44
N ALA A 50 -11.05 15.57 -9.36
CA ALA A 50 -11.37 16.99 -9.15
C ALA A 50 -10.12 17.85 -8.97
N HIS A 51 -9.04 17.29 -8.39
CA HIS A 51 -7.79 18.00 -8.13
C HIS A 51 -6.75 17.78 -9.22
N HIS A 52 -7.08 17.02 -10.27
CA HIS A 52 -6.18 16.70 -11.39
C HIS A 52 -4.85 16.13 -10.92
N THR A 53 -4.92 15.21 -9.95
CA THR A 53 -3.74 14.60 -9.33
C THR A 53 -3.86 13.10 -9.26
N ALA A 54 -2.74 12.45 -9.08
CA ALA A 54 -2.68 11.02 -8.77
C ALA A 54 -1.43 10.74 -7.92
N PHE A 55 -1.51 9.72 -7.09
CA PHE A 55 -0.34 9.20 -6.40
C PHE A 55 0.18 7.98 -7.15
N LEU A 56 1.48 7.96 -7.39
CA LEU A 56 2.17 6.82 -7.98
C LEU A 56 3.21 6.30 -7.01
N VAL A 57 3.36 4.98 -6.95
CA VAL A 57 4.45 4.38 -6.19
C VAL A 57 5.75 4.60 -6.96
N GLY A 58 6.66 5.36 -6.35
CA GLY A 58 7.97 5.60 -6.93
C GLY A 58 9.01 4.58 -6.49
N LYS A 59 8.85 4.04 -5.28
CA LYS A 59 9.82 3.11 -4.71
C LYS A 59 9.16 2.29 -3.61
N GLN A 60 9.50 1.00 -3.53
CA GLN A 60 9.09 0.14 -2.42
C GLN A 60 10.26 -0.72 -1.99
N ALA A 61 10.38 -0.91 -0.68
CA ALA A 61 11.36 -1.82 -0.10
C ALA A 61 10.63 -2.72 0.91
N ALA A 62 10.85 -4.02 0.80
CA ALA A 62 10.21 -5.00 1.66
C ALA A 62 11.26 -5.67 2.54
N GLN A 63 11.00 -5.70 3.84
CA GLN A 63 11.78 -6.50 4.79
C GLN A 63 10.89 -7.66 5.23
N ILE A 64 11.19 -8.86 4.75
CA ILE A 64 10.34 -10.03 4.94
C ILE A 64 11.00 -10.96 5.92
N THR A 65 10.32 -11.20 7.06
CA THR A 65 10.77 -12.16 8.06
C THR A 65 10.24 -13.56 7.73
N ARG A 66 8.99 -13.63 7.23
CA ARG A 66 8.34 -14.87 6.84
C ARG A 66 7.35 -14.58 5.72
N MET A 67 7.43 -15.34 4.63
CA MET A 67 6.43 -15.23 3.55
C MET A 67 5.11 -15.84 4.00
N PRO A 68 4.01 -15.08 3.92
CA PRO A 68 2.69 -15.62 4.20
C PRO A 68 2.31 -16.77 3.25
N LEU A 69 1.43 -17.64 3.73
CA LEU A 69 0.97 -18.81 2.99
C LEU A 69 -0.47 -18.61 2.50
N ARG A 70 -0.86 -19.39 1.48
CA ARG A 70 -2.26 -19.43 1.01
C ARG A 70 -3.21 -19.72 2.16
N ALA A 71 -4.38 -19.11 2.11
CA ALA A 71 -5.45 -19.25 3.10
C ALA A 71 -5.11 -18.63 4.46
N GLU A 72 -3.93 -18.09 4.64
CA GLU A 72 -3.55 -17.42 5.88
C GLU A 72 -4.27 -16.08 5.99
N LYS A 73 -4.76 -15.77 7.19
CA LYS A 73 -5.40 -14.49 7.48
C LYS A 73 -4.33 -13.48 7.88
N LEU A 74 -4.36 -12.35 7.22
CA LEU A 74 -3.36 -11.30 7.42
C LEU A 74 -4.02 -9.98 7.83
N THR A 75 -3.30 -9.22 8.63
CA THR A 75 -3.67 -7.86 8.99
C THR A 75 -2.58 -6.92 8.50
N PHE A 76 -2.98 -5.92 7.72
CA PHE A 76 -2.08 -4.88 7.21
C PHE A 76 -2.35 -3.62 8.00
N VAL A 77 -1.34 -3.15 8.73
CA VAL A 77 -1.42 -1.88 9.46
C VAL A 77 -0.57 -0.87 8.70
N THR A 78 -1.23 0.05 8.02
CA THR A 78 -0.55 1.03 7.18
C THR A 78 -0.65 2.41 7.78
N ALA A 79 0.45 3.16 7.74
CA ALA A 79 0.53 4.52 8.25
C ALA A 79 1.35 5.36 7.31
N CYS A 80 0.95 6.62 7.13
CA CYS A 80 1.69 7.53 6.27
C CYS A 80 2.15 8.76 7.04
N GLU A 81 3.32 9.27 6.66
CA GLU A 81 3.83 10.54 7.14
C GLU A 81 3.24 11.68 6.29
N PRO A 82 3.24 12.91 6.81
CA PRO A 82 2.79 14.05 6.03
C PRO A 82 3.57 14.18 4.72
N CYS A 83 2.86 14.60 3.67
CA CYS A 83 3.44 14.80 2.35
C CYS A 83 4.45 15.95 2.38
N LYS A 84 5.61 15.74 1.74
CA LYS A 84 6.67 16.75 1.65
C LYS A 84 7.11 16.86 0.20
N LYS A 85 6.97 18.06 -0.38
CA LYS A 85 7.41 18.33 -1.77
C LYS A 85 6.85 17.32 -2.76
N GLY A 86 5.58 16.97 -2.60
CA GLY A 86 4.91 16.01 -3.48
C GLY A 86 5.30 14.55 -3.24
N SER A 87 6.00 14.27 -2.16
CA SER A 87 6.44 12.92 -1.80
C SER A 87 5.89 12.52 -0.44
N MET A 88 5.50 11.26 -0.29
CA MET A 88 4.93 10.74 0.95
C MET A 88 5.52 9.38 1.26
N LYS A 89 5.96 9.20 2.50
CA LYS A 89 6.42 7.92 3.00
C LYS A 89 5.25 7.18 3.65
N ARG A 90 5.12 5.91 3.34
CA ARG A 90 4.12 5.03 3.96
C ARG A 90 4.82 3.78 4.46
N LEU A 91 4.54 3.41 5.69
CA LEU A 91 4.99 2.14 6.27
C LEU A 91 3.79 1.23 6.45
N THR A 92 3.92 -0.01 6.01
CA THR A 92 2.87 -1.02 6.14
C THR A 92 3.45 -2.23 6.83
N ARG A 93 2.89 -2.56 8.00
CA ARG A 93 3.25 -3.76 8.75
C ARG A 93 2.26 -4.86 8.38
N ILE A 94 2.78 -6.05 8.12
CA ILE A 94 1.95 -7.21 7.78
C ILE A 94 2.04 -8.19 8.93
N LEU A 95 0.89 -8.43 9.58
CA LEU A 95 0.80 -9.25 10.77
C LEU A 95 0.04 -10.54 10.46
N ASP A 96 0.47 -11.65 11.07
CA ASP A 96 -0.28 -12.90 10.97
C ASP A 96 -1.45 -12.92 11.96
N GLU A 97 -2.17 -14.04 12.01
CA GLU A 97 -3.37 -14.16 12.86
C GLU A 97 -3.03 -14.07 14.34
N ALA A 98 -1.81 -14.42 14.72
CA ALA A 98 -1.32 -14.30 16.11
C ALA A 98 -0.84 -12.87 16.43
N GLY A 99 -0.86 -11.97 15.46
CA GLY A 99 -0.38 -10.60 15.64
C GLY A 99 1.13 -10.45 15.46
N LYS A 100 1.82 -11.50 15.01
CA LYS A 100 3.27 -11.44 14.78
C LYS A 100 3.56 -10.84 13.43
N GLU A 101 4.50 -9.90 13.36
CA GLU A 101 4.90 -9.26 12.12
C GLU A 101 5.67 -10.23 11.24
N CYS A 102 5.22 -10.40 10.01
CA CYS A 102 5.89 -11.23 9.02
C CYS A 102 6.57 -10.41 7.92
N ALA A 103 6.18 -9.16 7.75
CA ALA A 103 6.83 -8.26 6.79
C ALA A 103 6.61 -6.80 7.14
N LEU A 104 7.54 -5.96 6.70
CA LEU A 104 7.43 -4.50 6.80
C LEU A 104 7.73 -3.93 5.43
N ILE A 105 6.83 -3.10 4.92
CA ILE A 105 6.96 -2.50 3.59
C ILE A 105 7.12 -0.99 3.75
N ASP A 106 8.20 -0.44 3.20
CA ASP A 106 8.44 1.00 3.11
C ASP A 106 8.10 1.42 1.68
N SER A 107 7.09 2.26 1.53
CA SER A 107 6.63 2.74 0.22
C SER A 107 6.84 4.25 0.13
N ARG A 108 7.34 4.70 -1.02
CA ARG A 108 7.50 6.12 -1.32
C ARG A 108 6.56 6.47 -2.47
N TRP A 109 5.61 7.33 -2.17
CA TRP A 109 4.57 7.74 -3.11
C TRP A 109 4.88 9.13 -3.63
N ILE A 110 4.55 9.37 -4.90
CA ILE A 110 4.78 10.63 -5.59
C ILE A 110 3.44 11.14 -6.08
N MET A 111 3.13 12.41 -5.78
CA MET A 111 1.94 13.07 -6.32
C MET A 111 2.30 13.69 -7.66
N VAL A 112 1.49 13.44 -8.68
CA VAL A 112 1.71 13.92 -10.03
C VAL A 112 0.50 14.69 -10.54
N ASP A 113 0.75 15.56 -11.52
CA ASP A 113 -0.28 16.32 -12.22
C ASP A 113 -0.76 15.51 -13.43
N THR A 114 -2.05 15.14 -13.43
CA THR A 114 -2.62 14.31 -14.49
C THR A 114 -2.98 15.08 -15.74
N ASP A 115 -3.09 16.42 -15.68
CA ASP A 115 -3.44 17.23 -16.84
C ASP A 115 -2.31 17.34 -17.85
N ARG A 116 -1.07 17.25 -17.39
CA ARG A 116 0.10 17.43 -18.25
C ARG A 116 0.51 16.17 -18.99
N GLU A 117 -0.20 15.09 -18.77
CA GLU A 117 0.11 13.78 -19.37
C GLU A 117 1.59 13.38 -19.19
N CYS A 118 2.24 13.87 -18.14
CA CYS A 118 3.62 13.57 -17.82
C CYS A 118 3.80 13.51 -16.30
N LEU A 119 4.88 12.88 -15.86
CA LEU A 119 5.21 12.83 -14.44
C LEU A 119 5.79 14.16 -14.01
N SER A 120 4.95 14.99 -13.41
CA SER A 120 5.35 16.27 -12.86
C SER A 120 5.07 16.26 -11.37
N LEU A 121 6.12 16.46 -10.57
CA LEU A 121 5.95 16.55 -9.12
C LEU A 121 5.12 17.79 -8.79
N ILE A 122 4.15 17.63 -7.93
CA ILE A 122 3.35 18.71 -7.37
C ILE A 122 3.90 19.04 -6.00
N HIS A 123 4.22 20.28 -5.77
CA HIS A 123 4.68 20.76 -4.47
C HIS A 123 3.48 21.16 -3.64
N ILE A 124 3.34 20.54 -2.51
CA ILE A 124 2.27 20.78 -1.57
C ILE A 124 2.79 21.55 -0.38
#